data_8d3f45b8a400c511eebef166e470525a
#
_entry.id   8d3f45b8a400c511eebef166e470525a
#
_cell.length_a   1.000
_cell.length_b   1.000
_cell.length_c   1.000
_cell.angle_alpha   90.00
_cell.angle_beta   90.00
_cell.angle_gamma   90.00
#
_symmetry.space_group_name_H-M   'P 1'
#
loop_
_entity.id
_entity.type
_entity.pdbx_description
1 polymer ?
#
loop_
_entity_poly.entity_id
_entity_poly.type
_entity_poly.pdbx_seq_one_letter_code
_entity_poly.pdbx_strand_id
1 'polypeptide(L)'
;VGRAGKGLAYMFTMMKTARLNVGIEGHAVAERAYQNALAYAKERVQGRDEADGSDDVAIIRHPDVRRMLLIQKATLAAQRALYLRAAALTDFAAACPDNVLRKEAERELDFLIPIVKAWPTDNGVVLTNLAVQIYGGAGYVEESGVAQYLRDVRITPIYEGTNGIQAADL
;
A
#
# COMPACT_ATOMS: atom_id res chain seq x y z
N VAL A 1 -21.76 -10.31 -25.86
CA VAL A 1 -22.04 -10.65 -24.46
C VAL A 1 -22.68 -9.44 -23.81
N GLY A 2 -23.76 -9.62 -23.03
CA GLY A 2 -24.49 -8.55 -22.38
C GLY A 2 -25.56 -7.86 -23.29
N ARG A 3 -26.09 -6.72 -22.81
CA ARG A 3 -27.12 -5.96 -23.53
C ARG A 3 -26.52 -4.78 -24.27
N ALA A 4 -27.00 -4.50 -25.48
CA ALA A 4 -26.60 -3.32 -26.25
C ALA A 4 -26.81 -2.03 -25.41
N GLY A 5 -25.85 -1.09 -25.47
CA GLY A 5 -25.88 0.17 -24.71
C GLY A 5 -25.52 0.06 -23.24
N LYS A 6 -25.18 -1.14 -22.70
CA LYS A 6 -24.82 -1.36 -21.28
C LYS A 6 -23.32 -1.63 -21.04
N GLY A 7 -22.50 -1.57 -22.09
CA GLY A 7 -21.07 -1.87 -22.00
C GLY A 7 -20.32 -1.04 -20.94
N LEU A 8 -20.62 0.25 -20.84
CA LEU A 8 -20.01 1.15 -19.86
C LEU A 8 -20.34 0.71 -18.41
N ALA A 9 -21.60 0.32 -18.14
CA ALA A 9 -21.99 -0.17 -16.81
C ALA A 9 -21.29 -1.47 -16.44
N TYR A 10 -21.11 -2.38 -17.40
CA TYR A 10 -20.36 -3.61 -17.19
C TYR A 10 -18.87 -3.35 -16.93
N MET A 11 -18.30 -2.39 -17.66
CA MET A 11 -16.91 -1.95 -17.41
C MET A 11 -16.74 -1.43 -15.99
N PHE A 12 -17.63 -0.60 -15.48
CA PHE A 12 -17.54 -0.09 -14.10
C PHE A 12 -17.66 -1.19 -13.05
N THR A 13 -18.43 -2.25 -13.30
CA THR A 13 -18.48 -3.42 -12.40
C THR A 13 -17.11 -4.09 -12.30
N MET A 14 -16.41 -4.29 -13.43
CA MET A 14 -15.05 -4.84 -13.47
C MET A 14 -14.06 -3.88 -12.78
N MET A 15 -14.19 -2.57 -13.00
CA MET A 15 -13.28 -1.56 -12.46
C MET A 15 -13.26 -1.52 -10.92
N LYS A 16 -14.34 -1.86 -10.22
CA LYS A 16 -14.36 -1.96 -8.75
C LYS A 16 -13.34 -3.00 -8.26
N THR A 17 -13.35 -4.19 -8.87
CA THR A 17 -12.40 -5.26 -8.53
C THR A 17 -10.97 -4.87 -8.91
N ALA A 18 -10.77 -4.25 -10.09
CA ALA A 18 -9.46 -3.78 -10.51
C ALA A 18 -8.88 -2.74 -9.53
N ARG A 19 -9.67 -1.76 -9.10
CA ARG A 19 -9.26 -0.73 -8.13
C ARG A 19 -8.87 -1.33 -6.77
N LEU A 20 -9.64 -2.31 -6.25
CA LEU A 20 -9.30 -3.02 -5.03
C LEU A 20 -7.94 -3.73 -5.17
N ASN A 21 -7.73 -4.46 -6.28
CA ASN A 21 -6.48 -5.17 -6.54
C ASN A 21 -5.28 -4.22 -6.63
N VAL A 22 -5.43 -3.06 -7.29
CA VAL A 22 -4.36 -2.06 -7.40
C VAL A 22 -4.03 -1.45 -6.03
N GLY A 23 -5.02 -1.24 -5.16
CA GLY A 23 -4.77 -0.85 -3.76
C GLY A 23 -3.95 -1.88 -2.99
N ILE A 24 -4.28 -3.17 -3.16
CA ILE A 24 -3.54 -4.29 -2.58
C ILE A 24 -2.12 -4.38 -3.16
N GLU A 25 -1.96 -4.15 -4.46
CA GLU A 25 -0.64 -4.12 -5.13
C GLU A 25 0.27 -3.04 -4.54
N GLY A 26 -0.23 -1.80 -4.40
CA GLY A 26 0.53 -0.71 -3.77
C GLY A 26 0.98 -1.06 -2.35
N HIS A 27 0.08 -1.68 -1.56
CA HIS A 27 0.40 -2.20 -0.24
C HIS A 27 1.46 -3.31 -0.28
N ALA A 28 1.31 -4.29 -1.16
CA ALA A 28 2.18 -5.47 -1.21
C ALA A 28 3.63 -5.11 -1.56
N VAL A 29 3.82 -4.20 -2.52
CA VAL A 29 5.16 -3.71 -2.89
C VAL A 29 5.79 -2.94 -1.72
N ALA A 30 5.01 -2.08 -1.05
CA ALA A 30 5.49 -1.35 0.13
C ALA A 30 5.81 -2.28 1.31
N GLU A 31 5.00 -3.29 1.57
CA GLU A 31 5.24 -4.31 2.60
C GLU A 31 6.55 -5.06 2.33
N ARG A 32 6.79 -5.46 1.08
CA ARG A 32 8.05 -6.12 0.71
C ARG A 32 9.26 -5.23 0.92
N ALA A 33 9.16 -3.95 0.52
CA ALA A 33 10.20 -2.97 0.73
C ALA A 33 10.49 -2.75 2.23
N TYR A 34 9.44 -2.67 3.06
CA TYR A 34 9.55 -2.56 4.51
C TYR A 34 10.27 -3.76 5.13
N GLN A 35 9.90 -4.98 4.76
CA GLN A 35 10.54 -6.19 5.30
C GLN A 35 12.03 -6.24 4.98
N ASN A 36 12.42 -5.87 3.75
CA ASN A 36 13.82 -5.80 3.36
C ASN A 36 14.56 -4.68 4.11
N ALA A 37 13.95 -3.50 4.24
CA ALA A 37 14.54 -2.40 4.99
C ALA A 37 14.72 -2.73 6.48
N LEU A 38 13.76 -3.44 7.08
CA LEU A 38 13.85 -3.91 8.46
C LEU A 38 14.97 -4.93 8.66
N ALA A 39 15.11 -5.90 7.73
CA ALA A 39 16.21 -6.87 7.77
C ALA A 39 17.57 -6.17 7.65
N TYR A 40 17.71 -5.30 6.65
CA TYR A 40 18.93 -4.51 6.45
C TYR A 40 19.27 -3.66 7.68
N ALA A 41 18.31 -2.99 8.29
CA ALA A 41 18.53 -2.14 9.44
C ALA A 41 18.99 -2.91 10.68
N LYS A 42 18.65 -4.20 10.80
CA LYS A 42 19.11 -5.08 11.88
C LYS A 42 20.55 -5.57 11.68
N GLU A 43 20.97 -5.71 10.42
CA GLU A 43 22.28 -6.29 10.05
C GLU A 43 23.34 -5.22 9.80
N ARG A 44 22.96 -4.09 9.22
CA ARG A 44 23.89 -3.01 8.89
C ARG A 44 24.40 -2.34 10.14
N VAL A 45 25.71 -2.40 10.36
CA VAL A 45 26.41 -1.72 11.47
C VAL A 45 27.01 -0.41 10.95
N GLN A 46 26.69 0.70 11.63
CA GLN A 46 27.26 2.02 11.34
C GLN A 46 26.99 3.02 12.45
N GLY A 47 28.04 3.72 12.87
CA GLY A 47 27.93 4.85 13.76
C GLY A 47 27.77 4.48 15.23
N ARG A 48 27.48 5.49 16.05
CA ARG A 48 27.39 5.41 17.51
C ARG A 48 25.95 5.53 17.97
N ASP A 49 25.57 4.75 18.98
CA ASP A 49 24.27 4.89 19.62
C ASP A 49 24.23 6.17 20.48
N GLU A 50 23.26 7.03 20.23
CA GLU A 50 23.07 8.27 20.98
C GLU A 50 22.58 8.04 22.43
N ALA A 51 21.94 6.88 22.69
CA ALA A 51 21.32 6.59 23.98
C ALA A 51 22.33 6.13 25.04
N ASP A 52 23.29 5.28 24.65
CA ASP A 52 24.25 4.68 25.58
C ASP A 52 25.72 4.90 25.18
N GLY A 53 25.94 5.53 24.03
CA GLY A 53 27.28 5.84 23.54
C GLY A 53 28.05 4.67 22.97
N SER A 54 27.43 3.50 22.75
CA SER A 54 28.06 2.34 22.13
C SER A 54 28.48 2.65 20.71
N ASP A 55 29.68 2.27 20.31
CA ASP A 55 30.18 2.37 18.96
C ASP A 55 29.79 1.13 18.13
N ASP A 56 29.77 1.28 16.80
CA ASP A 56 29.52 0.20 15.84
C ASP A 56 28.19 -0.55 16.08
N VAL A 57 27.11 0.18 16.15
CA VAL A 57 25.78 -0.38 16.39
C VAL A 57 24.99 -0.64 15.10
N ALA A 58 24.08 -1.62 15.15
CA ALA A 58 23.12 -1.81 14.07
C ALA A 58 22.28 -0.55 13.86
N ILE A 59 22.07 -0.13 12.60
CA ILE A 59 21.42 1.16 12.30
C ILE A 59 19.97 1.24 12.79
N ILE A 60 19.33 0.12 13.09
CA ILE A 60 18.00 0.10 13.72
C ILE A 60 17.98 0.79 15.09
N ARG A 61 19.13 0.97 15.74
CA ARG A 61 19.25 1.69 17.02
C ARG A 61 19.13 3.21 16.86
N HIS A 62 19.41 3.74 15.67
CA HIS A 62 19.31 5.17 15.42
C HIS A 62 17.84 5.66 15.41
N PRO A 63 17.54 6.77 16.11
CA PRO A 63 16.17 7.27 16.26
C PRO A 63 15.45 7.53 14.94
N ASP A 64 16.13 8.09 13.93
CA ASP A 64 15.53 8.39 12.62
C ASP A 64 15.20 7.10 11.83
N VAL A 65 16.08 6.09 11.87
CA VAL A 65 15.80 4.78 11.26
C VAL A 65 14.58 4.13 11.92
N ARG A 66 14.50 4.18 13.26
CA ARG A 66 13.33 3.68 13.99
C ARG A 66 12.05 4.43 13.63
N ARG A 67 12.11 5.75 13.50
CA ARG A 67 10.97 6.57 13.05
C ARG A 67 10.48 6.13 11.68
N MET A 68 11.37 5.99 10.70
CA MET A 68 11.03 5.54 9.35
C MET A 68 10.40 4.14 9.35
N LEU A 69 10.96 3.19 10.10
CA LEU A 69 10.42 1.83 10.22
C LEU A 69 9.04 1.83 10.91
N LEU A 70 8.83 2.65 11.94
CA LEU A 70 7.54 2.75 12.63
C LEU A 70 6.46 3.34 11.74
N ILE A 71 6.77 4.39 10.95
CA ILE A 71 5.85 4.95 9.96
C ILE A 71 5.43 3.88 8.95
N GLN A 72 6.38 3.15 8.39
CA GLN A 72 6.09 2.06 7.45
C GLN A 72 5.17 1.01 8.10
N LYS A 73 5.55 0.50 9.26
CA LYS A 73 4.79 -0.54 9.97
C LYS A 73 3.35 -0.11 10.29
N ALA A 74 3.18 1.09 10.83
CA ALA A 74 1.85 1.60 11.21
C ALA A 74 0.95 1.82 9.99
N THR A 75 1.49 2.44 8.93
CA THR A 75 0.76 2.70 7.69
C THR A 75 0.36 1.38 7.02
N LEU A 76 1.26 0.41 6.92
CA LEU A 76 0.98 -0.91 6.33
C LEU A 76 -0.10 -1.67 7.13
N ALA A 77 -0.07 -1.60 8.46
CA ALA A 77 -1.11 -2.23 9.28
C ALA A 77 -2.50 -1.60 9.02
N ALA A 78 -2.57 -0.27 8.93
CA ALA A 78 -3.81 0.45 8.63
C ALA A 78 -4.32 0.15 7.21
N GLN A 79 -3.44 0.12 6.20
CA GLN A 79 -3.80 -0.27 4.84
C GLN A 79 -4.36 -1.69 4.78
N ARG A 80 -3.73 -2.63 5.50
CA ARG A 80 -4.19 -4.02 5.57
C ARG A 80 -5.60 -4.11 6.14
N ALA A 81 -5.89 -3.40 7.22
CA ALA A 81 -7.23 -3.36 7.80
C ALA A 81 -8.26 -2.80 6.80
N LEU A 82 -7.90 -1.75 6.07
CA LEU A 82 -8.76 -1.11 5.08
C LEU A 82 -9.13 -2.04 3.92
N TYR A 83 -8.14 -2.65 3.24
CA TYR A 83 -8.45 -3.52 2.10
C TYR A 83 -9.12 -4.84 2.52
N LEU A 84 -8.81 -5.37 3.71
CA LEU A 84 -9.50 -6.55 4.23
C LEU A 84 -10.97 -6.24 4.54
N ARG A 85 -11.29 -5.03 5.03
CA ARG A 85 -12.69 -4.60 5.19
C ARG A 85 -13.42 -4.56 3.85
N ALA A 86 -12.80 -3.98 2.82
CA ALA A 86 -13.38 -3.92 1.48
C ALA A 86 -13.55 -5.31 0.85
N ALA A 87 -12.58 -6.20 1.03
CA ALA A 87 -12.66 -7.58 0.56
C ALA A 87 -13.81 -8.34 1.27
N ALA A 88 -13.93 -8.22 2.59
CA ALA A 88 -15.01 -8.84 3.34
C ALA A 88 -16.39 -8.31 2.93
N LEU A 89 -16.52 -7.01 2.63
CA LEU A 89 -17.76 -6.45 2.10
C LEU A 89 -18.09 -6.98 0.70
N THR A 90 -17.08 -7.22 -0.13
CA THR A 90 -17.25 -7.84 -1.45
C THR A 90 -17.83 -9.25 -1.33
N ASP A 91 -17.26 -10.07 -0.46
CA ASP A 91 -17.73 -11.44 -0.20
C ASP A 91 -19.14 -11.44 0.41
N PHE A 92 -19.38 -10.54 1.38
CA PHE A 92 -20.67 -10.41 2.03
C PHE A 92 -21.77 -9.98 1.04
N ALA A 93 -21.51 -8.98 0.20
CA ALA A 93 -22.45 -8.51 -0.81
C ALA A 93 -22.77 -9.60 -1.86
N ALA A 94 -21.81 -10.48 -2.16
CA ALA A 94 -22.01 -11.59 -3.10
C ALA A 94 -22.85 -12.73 -2.50
N ALA A 95 -22.71 -13.02 -1.18
CA ALA A 95 -23.27 -14.20 -0.55
C ALA A 95 -24.52 -13.92 0.31
N CYS A 96 -24.75 -12.68 0.75
CA CYS A 96 -25.83 -12.34 1.69
C CYS A 96 -27.23 -12.50 1.03
N PRO A 97 -28.12 -13.33 1.58
CA PRO A 97 -29.46 -13.52 1.06
C PRO A 97 -30.40 -12.34 1.38
N ASP A 98 -30.10 -11.57 2.43
CA ASP A 98 -30.91 -10.40 2.82
C ASP A 98 -30.60 -9.22 1.92
N ASN A 99 -31.63 -8.75 1.19
CA ASN A 99 -31.52 -7.66 0.25
C ASN A 99 -31.17 -6.30 0.89
N VAL A 100 -31.58 -6.06 2.14
CA VAL A 100 -31.31 -4.80 2.85
C VAL A 100 -29.83 -4.75 3.24
N LEU A 101 -29.38 -5.78 3.93
CA LEU A 101 -27.99 -5.90 4.37
C LEU A 101 -27.00 -5.94 3.18
N ARG A 102 -27.38 -6.62 2.10
CA ARG A 102 -26.57 -6.63 0.88
C ARG A 102 -26.40 -5.23 0.29
N LYS A 103 -27.48 -4.45 0.17
CA LYS A 103 -27.41 -3.08 -0.35
C LYS A 103 -26.62 -2.14 0.56
N GLU A 104 -26.67 -2.33 1.86
CA GLU A 104 -25.86 -1.59 2.82
C GLU A 104 -24.36 -1.88 2.60
N ALA A 105 -24.01 -3.16 2.47
CA ALA A 105 -22.63 -3.56 2.18
C ALA A 105 -22.14 -3.03 0.82
N GLU A 106 -22.96 -3.06 -0.21
CA GLU A 106 -22.65 -2.50 -1.53
C GLU A 106 -22.36 -0.99 -1.46
N ARG A 107 -23.16 -0.23 -0.69
CA ARG A 107 -22.95 1.22 -0.51
C ARG A 107 -21.66 1.52 0.24
N GLU A 108 -21.39 0.78 1.33
CA GLU A 108 -20.14 0.94 2.07
C GLU A 108 -18.93 0.59 1.18
N LEU A 109 -19.02 -0.49 0.41
CA LEU A 109 -17.98 -0.90 -0.53
C LEU A 109 -17.74 0.18 -1.60
N ASP A 110 -18.81 0.73 -2.18
CA ASP A 110 -18.71 1.79 -3.20
C ASP A 110 -18.00 3.04 -2.66
N PHE A 111 -18.25 3.40 -1.41
CA PHE A 111 -17.53 4.48 -0.73
C PHE A 111 -16.07 4.13 -0.44
N LEU A 112 -15.77 2.88 -0.07
CA LEU A 112 -14.42 2.48 0.29
C LEU A 112 -13.49 2.26 -0.93
N ILE A 113 -14.00 1.83 -2.07
CA ILE A 113 -13.19 1.47 -3.25
C ILE A 113 -12.23 2.58 -3.69
N PRO A 114 -12.65 3.85 -3.88
CA PRO A 114 -11.74 4.92 -4.23
C PRO A 114 -10.64 5.14 -3.17
N ILE A 115 -10.98 5.04 -1.90
CA ILE A 115 -10.04 5.19 -0.77
C ILE A 115 -9.03 4.05 -0.77
N VAL A 116 -9.51 2.80 -0.92
CA VAL A 116 -8.66 1.59 -0.98
C VAL A 116 -7.71 1.63 -2.15
N LYS A 117 -8.10 2.21 -3.28
CA LYS A 117 -7.19 2.39 -4.43
C LYS A 117 -6.20 3.53 -4.18
N ALA A 118 -6.66 4.70 -3.76
CA ALA A 118 -5.83 5.90 -3.71
C ALA A 118 -4.84 5.90 -2.54
N TRP A 119 -5.32 5.69 -1.33
CA TRP A 119 -4.49 5.84 -0.13
C TRP A 119 -3.33 4.83 -0.03
N PRO A 120 -3.52 3.51 -0.28
CA PRO A 120 -2.40 2.56 -0.31
C PRO A 120 -1.40 2.83 -1.43
N THR A 121 -1.84 3.26 -2.61
CA THR A 121 -0.94 3.49 -3.74
C THR A 121 -0.10 4.77 -3.57
N ASP A 122 -0.67 5.87 -3.06
CA ASP A 122 0.09 7.08 -2.72
C ASP A 122 1.10 6.80 -1.61
N ASN A 123 0.65 6.13 -0.54
CA ASN A 123 1.57 5.73 0.53
C ASN A 123 2.58 4.67 0.09
N GLY A 124 2.24 3.83 -0.87
CA GLY A 124 3.18 2.87 -1.47
C GLY A 124 4.45 3.56 -1.95
N VAL A 125 4.31 4.69 -2.64
CA VAL A 125 5.45 5.51 -3.11
C VAL A 125 6.24 6.09 -1.92
N VAL A 126 5.54 6.61 -0.91
CA VAL A 126 6.19 7.17 0.29
C VAL A 126 6.96 6.10 1.06
N LEU A 127 6.35 4.94 1.29
CA LEU A 127 6.93 3.88 2.10
C LEU A 127 8.13 3.21 1.40
N THR A 128 8.05 2.99 0.09
CA THR A 128 9.18 2.46 -0.69
C THR A 128 10.34 3.46 -0.75
N ASN A 129 10.06 4.76 -0.84
CA ASN A 129 11.08 5.80 -0.73
C ASN A 129 11.77 5.80 0.65
N LEU A 130 11.02 5.61 1.75
CA LEU A 130 11.60 5.44 3.08
C LEU A 130 12.48 4.19 3.18
N ALA A 131 12.12 3.10 2.50
CA ALA A 131 12.94 1.91 2.44
C ALA A 131 14.29 2.19 1.76
N VAL A 132 14.30 2.90 0.63
CA VAL A 132 15.54 3.35 -0.04
C VAL A 132 16.37 4.23 0.91
N GLN A 133 15.75 5.14 1.64
CA GLN A 133 16.43 6.01 2.60
C GLN A 133 17.10 5.24 3.74
N ILE A 134 16.45 4.17 4.26
CA ILE A 134 17.02 3.31 5.32
C ILE A 134 18.29 2.58 4.82
N TYR A 135 18.33 2.19 3.56
CA TYR A 135 19.52 1.59 2.95
C TYR A 135 20.67 2.60 2.75
N GLY A 136 20.39 3.91 2.79
CA GLY A 136 21.38 4.95 2.52
C GLY A 136 21.96 4.83 1.10
N GLY A 137 23.27 5.03 0.93
CA GLY A 137 23.92 4.93 -0.38
C GLY A 137 23.71 3.58 -1.08
N ALA A 138 23.63 2.49 -0.32
CA ALA A 138 23.32 1.16 -0.86
C ALA A 138 21.91 1.09 -1.47
N GLY A 139 20.97 1.90 -0.99
CA GLY A 139 19.62 1.96 -1.56
C GLY A 139 19.51 2.64 -2.91
N TYR A 140 20.49 3.45 -3.26
CA TYR A 140 20.54 4.16 -4.53
C TYR A 140 21.00 3.29 -5.70
N VAL A 141 21.87 2.31 -5.45
CA VAL A 141 22.44 1.45 -6.47
C VAL A 141 21.54 0.25 -6.78
N GLU A 142 21.59 -0.23 -8.03
CA GLU A 142 20.72 -1.31 -8.52
C GLU A 142 20.93 -2.65 -7.78
N GLU A 143 22.16 -2.91 -7.37
CA GLU A 143 22.58 -4.19 -6.78
C GLU A 143 21.84 -4.52 -5.48
N SER A 144 21.38 -3.52 -4.75
CA SER A 144 20.59 -3.73 -3.52
C SER A 144 19.17 -4.22 -3.78
N GLY A 145 18.65 -3.95 -4.98
CA GLY A 145 17.28 -4.27 -5.38
C GLY A 145 16.20 -3.42 -4.73
N VAL A 146 16.49 -2.64 -3.69
CA VAL A 146 15.45 -1.88 -2.95
C VAL A 146 14.89 -0.73 -3.78
N ALA A 147 15.69 -0.10 -4.65
CA ALA A 147 15.25 0.96 -5.56
C ALA A 147 14.20 0.47 -6.58
N GLN A 148 14.21 -0.83 -6.90
CA GLN A 148 13.22 -1.44 -7.80
C GLN A 148 11.80 -1.30 -7.27
N TYR A 149 11.58 -1.49 -5.96
CA TYR A 149 10.24 -1.34 -5.36
C TYR A 149 9.67 0.06 -5.52
N LEU A 150 10.52 1.11 -5.41
CA LEU A 150 10.09 2.49 -5.63
C LEU A 150 9.69 2.74 -7.10
N ARG A 151 10.42 2.17 -8.06
CA ARG A 151 10.09 2.27 -9.48
C ARG A 151 8.80 1.51 -9.80
N ASP A 152 8.67 0.29 -9.31
CA ASP A 152 7.52 -0.57 -9.61
C ASP A 152 6.22 0.00 -9.02
N VAL A 153 6.23 0.44 -7.76
CA VAL A 153 5.03 0.98 -7.13
C VAL A 153 4.53 2.25 -7.78
N ARG A 154 5.40 2.99 -8.50
CA ARG A 154 5.06 4.32 -9.04
C ARG A 154 3.92 4.30 -10.07
N ILE A 155 3.66 3.16 -10.73
CA ILE A 155 2.53 3.03 -11.65
C ILE A 155 1.19 2.97 -10.93
N THR A 156 1.15 2.46 -9.71
CA THR A 156 -0.12 2.16 -9.01
C THR A 156 -1.01 3.38 -8.73
N PRO A 157 -0.51 4.60 -8.40
CA PRO A 157 -1.36 5.78 -8.29
C PRO A 157 -1.81 6.35 -9.65
N ILE A 158 -1.32 5.82 -10.78
CA ILE A 158 -1.55 6.38 -12.12
C ILE A 158 -2.63 5.60 -12.86
N TYR A 159 -2.49 4.28 -13.00
CA TYR A 159 -3.38 3.47 -13.82
C TYR A 159 -4.68 3.09 -13.10
N GLU A 160 -5.64 2.48 -13.81
CA GLU A 160 -6.99 2.12 -13.34
C GLU A 160 -7.77 3.33 -12.77
N GLY A 161 -7.56 4.48 -13.37
CA GLY A 161 -7.99 5.79 -12.90
C GLY A 161 -6.98 6.38 -11.90
N THR A 162 -6.46 7.56 -12.23
CA THR A 162 -5.52 8.27 -11.34
C THR A 162 -6.14 8.53 -9.97
N ASN A 163 -5.30 8.76 -8.97
CA ASN A 163 -5.81 9.05 -7.62
C ASN A 163 -6.63 10.36 -7.55
N GLY A 164 -6.40 11.30 -8.48
CA GLY A 164 -7.28 12.44 -8.66
C GLY A 164 -8.70 12.07 -9.11
N ILE A 165 -8.84 11.05 -9.98
CA ILE A 165 -10.15 10.50 -10.36
C ILE A 165 -10.80 9.81 -9.16
N GLN A 166 -10.03 9.03 -8.36
CA GLN A 166 -10.58 8.42 -7.15
C GLN A 166 -11.12 9.48 -6.17
N ALA A 167 -10.43 10.60 -6.01
CA ALA A 167 -10.89 11.70 -5.17
C ALA A 167 -12.16 12.38 -5.70
N ALA A 168 -12.36 12.41 -7.03
CA ALA A 168 -13.57 12.95 -7.63
C ALA A 168 -14.77 11.98 -7.55
N ASP A 169 -14.51 10.69 -7.36
CA ASP A 169 -15.55 9.66 -7.22
C ASP A 169 -16.12 9.57 -5.78
N LEU A 170 -15.48 10.24 -4.78
CA LEU A 170 -15.93 10.34 -3.38
C LEU A 170 -16.98 11.43 -3.20
#